data_61c704142310989413be1208cc4da607
#
_entry.id   61c704142310989413be1208cc4da607
#
_cell.length_a   1.000
_cell.length_b   1.000
_cell.length_c   1.000
_cell.angle_alpha   90.00
_cell.angle_beta   90.00
_cell.angle_gamma   90.00
#
_symmetry.space_group_name_H-M   'P 1'
#
loop_
_entity.id
_entity.type
_entity.pdbx_description
1 polymer ?
#
loop_
_entity_poly.entity_id
_entity_poly.type
_entity_poly.pdbx_seq_one_letter_code
_entity_poly.pdbx_strand_id
1 'polypeptide(L)'
;YILENTQTHERTSVKQLAKQVGEEYVVPSVIRLWADADLLEREVFDFLGIKFLGHPDMRRLFMRNDFTGYPLRKDFDMSPEANRFPMTDEPETDWTSEWNLDDEGRLVETRHRLFDEDDFVINFGPNHPSTHGVLRLQTVVDGETIKHVYPHLGYIHRGMEKMMESMTYPQTLALTDRLNYLCAMHHRHALVGVIEEAMGVELT
;
A
#
# COMPACT_ATOMS: atom_id res chain seq x y z
N TYR A 1 10.38 -7.10 8.00
CA TYR A 1 10.47 -7.84 6.73
C TYR A 1 10.44 -9.34 7.03
N ILE A 2 9.75 -10.12 6.21
CA ILE A 2 9.78 -11.57 6.21
C ILE A 2 10.45 -12.00 4.91
N LEU A 3 11.57 -12.69 5.04
CA LEU A 3 12.35 -13.19 3.91
C LEU A 3 12.14 -14.69 3.82
N GLU A 4 11.88 -15.19 2.62
CA GLU A 4 11.74 -16.62 2.35
C GLU A 4 12.82 -17.07 1.35
N ASN A 5 13.54 -18.12 1.68
CA ASN A 5 14.42 -18.77 0.74
C ASN A 5 13.59 -19.59 -0.25
N THR A 6 13.63 -19.23 -1.52
CA THR A 6 12.81 -19.87 -2.57
C THR A 6 13.15 -21.33 -2.85
N GLN A 7 14.30 -21.81 -2.38
CA GLN A 7 14.73 -23.21 -2.56
C GLN A 7 14.44 -24.08 -1.35
N THR A 8 14.70 -23.54 -0.14
CA THR A 8 14.56 -24.32 1.11
C THR A 8 13.22 -24.04 1.81
N HIS A 9 12.49 -23.01 1.39
CA HIS A 9 11.28 -22.50 2.04
C HIS A 9 11.46 -22.05 3.49
N GLU A 10 12.72 -21.87 3.91
CA GLU A 10 13.02 -21.32 5.23
C GLU A 10 12.65 -19.83 5.28
N ARG A 11 12.01 -19.43 6.37
CA ARG A 11 11.58 -18.06 6.60
C ARG A 11 12.39 -17.41 7.71
N THR A 12 12.84 -16.19 7.44
CA THR A 12 13.57 -15.38 8.43
C THR A 12 12.86 -14.03 8.59
N SER A 13 12.60 -13.65 9.84
CA SER A 13 12.01 -12.35 10.16
C SER A 13 13.10 -11.35 10.53
N VAL A 14 13.14 -10.22 9.86
CA VAL A 14 14.01 -9.09 10.19
C VAL A 14 13.16 -7.96 10.74
N LYS A 15 13.39 -7.59 11.99
CA LYS A 15 12.72 -6.48 12.67
C LYS A 15 13.66 -5.29 12.71
N GLN A 16 13.18 -4.14 12.25
CA GLN A 16 13.89 -2.87 12.32
C GLN A 16 13.07 -1.88 13.14
N LEU A 17 13.71 -1.17 14.04
CA LEU A 17 13.09 -0.09 14.79
C LEU A 17 13.10 1.17 13.93
N ALA A 18 11.95 1.81 13.81
CA ALA A 18 11.84 3.11 13.15
C ALA A 18 12.51 4.18 14.02
N LYS A 19 13.31 5.03 13.38
CA LYS A 19 13.91 6.20 14.03
C LYS A 19 12.93 7.36 13.98
N GLN A 20 12.73 8.04 15.09
CA GLN A 20 11.95 9.28 15.12
C GLN A 20 12.83 10.46 14.70
N VAL A 21 12.34 11.27 13.76
CA VAL A 21 12.96 12.51 13.28
C VAL A 21 11.89 13.60 13.29
N GLY A 22 11.92 14.48 14.30
CA GLY A 22 10.84 15.41 14.56
C GLY A 22 9.55 14.67 14.95
N GLU A 23 8.48 14.89 14.20
CA GLU A 23 7.19 14.20 14.39
C GLU A 23 7.05 12.94 13.51
N GLU A 24 8.02 12.69 12.64
CA GLU A 24 7.98 11.62 11.65
C GLU A 24 8.79 10.39 12.06
N TYR A 25 8.40 9.23 11.55
CA TYR A 25 9.13 7.98 11.72
C TYR A 25 9.77 7.56 10.41
N VAL A 26 11.05 7.22 10.45
CA VAL A 26 11.83 6.87 9.27
C VAL A 26 12.53 5.52 9.41
N VAL A 27 12.68 4.83 8.28
CA VAL A 27 13.39 3.54 8.14
C VAL A 27 14.17 3.57 6.83
N PRO A 28 15.41 3.06 6.74
CA PRO A 28 16.07 2.88 5.47
C PRO A 28 15.28 1.93 4.55
N SER A 29 15.11 2.31 3.28
CA SER A 29 14.49 1.45 2.26
C SER A 29 15.38 0.28 1.89
N VAL A 30 14.76 -0.87 1.61
CA VAL A 30 15.46 -2.06 1.10
C VAL A 30 15.23 -2.30 -0.39
N ILE A 31 14.61 -1.35 -1.09
CA ILE A 31 14.28 -1.46 -2.53
C ILE A 31 15.50 -1.77 -3.41
N ARG A 32 16.69 -1.29 -3.01
CA ARG A 32 17.94 -1.59 -3.73
C ARG A 32 18.38 -3.05 -3.64
N LEU A 33 17.86 -3.79 -2.64
CA LEU A 33 18.14 -5.20 -2.45
C LEU A 33 17.03 -6.07 -3.05
N TRP A 34 15.78 -5.64 -2.90
CA TRP A 34 14.59 -6.35 -3.35
C TRP A 34 13.62 -5.37 -4.00
N ALA A 35 13.43 -5.49 -5.32
CA ALA A 35 12.52 -4.63 -6.07
C ALA A 35 11.06 -4.75 -5.59
N ASP A 36 10.65 -5.92 -5.11
CA ASP A 36 9.31 -6.16 -4.56
C ASP A 36 8.99 -5.33 -3.31
N ALA A 37 10.02 -4.76 -2.68
CA ALA A 37 9.84 -3.85 -1.55
C ALA A 37 9.14 -2.54 -1.94
N ASP A 38 9.16 -2.14 -3.22
CA ASP A 38 8.53 -0.89 -3.70
C ASP A 38 7.10 -0.75 -3.18
N LEU A 39 6.21 -1.64 -3.60
CA LEU A 39 4.79 -1.55 -3.23
C LEU A 39 4.55 -1.82 -1.74
N LEU A 40 5.33 -2.72 -1.13
CA LEU A 40 5.20 -3.05 0.29
C LEU A 40 5.61 -1.90 1.21
N GLU A 41 6.67 -1.18 0.89
CA GLU A 41 7.12 -0.01 1.66
C GLU A 41 6.15 1.17 1.49
N ARG A 42 5.62 1.36 0.27
CA ARG A 42 4.57 2.35 0.01
C ARG A 42 3.27 2.04 0.75
N GLU A 43 2.89 0.77 0.87
CA GLU A 43 1.74 0.35 1.67
C GLU A 43 1.92 0.73 3.15
N VAL A 44 3.08 0.42 3.72
CA VAL A 44 3.40 0.79 5.11
C VAL A 44 3.42 2.30 5.30
N PHE A 45 3.97 3.06 4.36
CA PHE A 45 3.90 4.51 4.39
C PHE A 45 2.45 5.00 4.34
N ASP A 46 1.66 4.49 3.40
CA ASP A 46 0.29 4.94 3.16
C ASP A 46 -0.62 4.72 4.37
N PHE A 47 -0.47 3.60 5.06
CA PHE A 47 -1.32 3.24 6.19
C PHE A 47 -0.81 3.67 7.56
N LEU A 48 0.51 3.74 7.76
CA LEU A 48 1.12 3.98 9.06
C LEU A 48 1.97 5.26 9.13
N GLY A 49 2.31 5.87 7.99
CA GLY A 49 3.10 7.10 7.93
C GLY A 49 4.59 6.92 8.18
N ILE A 50 5.11 5.69 8.04
CA ILE A 50 6.55 5.43 8.15
C ILE A 50 7.20 5.76 6.80
N LYS A 51 8.15 6.69 6.79
CA LYS A 51 8.87 7.10 5.58
C LYS A 51 10.12 6.24 5.38
N PHE A 52 10.30 5.74 4.16
CA PHE A 52 11.45 4.91 3.79
C PHE A 52 12.50 5.76 3.09
N LEU A 53 13.65 5.94 3.75
CA LEU A 53 14.75 6.76 3.25
C LEU A 53 15.40 6.12 2.03
N GLY A 54 15.57 6.92 0.97
CA GLY A 54 16.12 6.47 -0.31
C GLY A 54 15.17 5.63 -1.15
N HIS A 55 13.88 5.59 -0.83
CA HIS A 55 12.85 5.03 -1.70
C HIS A 55 12.50 6.03 -2.80
N PRO A 56 12.55 5.66 -4.09
CA PRO A 56 12.44 6.62 -5.20
C PRO A 56 11.01 7.13 -5.43
N ASP A 57 10.00 6.42 -4.90
CA ASP A 57 8.58 6.74 -5.12
C ASP A 57 7.74 6.52 -3.87
N MET A 58 7.69 7.52 -2.98
CA MET A 58 6.90 7.48 -1.74
C MET A 58 5.51 8.11 -1.90
N ARG A 59 4.85 7.90 -3.03
CA ARG A 59 3.43 8.28 -3.19
C ARG A 59 2.52 7.30 -2.47
N ARG A 60 1.33 7.77 -2.11
CA ARG A 60 0.29 6.89 -1.59
C ARG A 60 -0.05 5.77 -2.59
N LEU A 61 -0.45 4.61 -2.09
CA LEU A 61 -0.71 3.42 -2.90
C LEU A 61 -2.21 3.13 -3.00
N PHE A 62 -2.90 3.12 -1.86
CA PHE A 62 -4.32 2.79 -1.75
C PHE A 62 -5.18 3.98 -1.42
N MET A 63 -4.67 4.95 -0.65
CA MET A 63 -5.39 6.17 -0.35
C MET A 63 -5.26 7.17 -1.49
N ARG A 64 -6.24 8.06 -1.61
CA ARG A 64 -6.16 9.21 -2.51
C ARG A 64 -4.97 10.10 -2.12
N ASN A 65 -4.38 10.79 -3.10
CA ASN A 65 -3.23 11.67 -2.86
C ASN A 65 -3.54 12.84 -1.90
N ASP A 66 -4.80 13.26 -1.84
CA ASP A 66 -5.32 14.31 -0.96
C ASP A 66 -5.83 13.79 0.40
N PHE A 67 -5.69 12.48 0.68
CA PHE A 67 -6.09 11.90 1.95
C PHE A 67 -5.19 12.40 3.08
N THR A 68 -5.79 12.84 4.18
CA THR A 68 -5.08 13.30 5.37
C THR A 68 -5.02 12.23 6.44
N GLY A 69 -3.83 12.02 7.02
CA GLY A 69 -3.61 11.03 8.07
C GLY A 69 -3.25 9.62 7.56
N TYR A 70 -3.21 8.67 8.48
CA TYR A 70 -2.75 7.30 8.26
C TYR A 70 -3.72 6.32 8.92
N PRO A 71 -4.56 5.59 8.14
CA PRO A 71 -5.76 4.94 8.66
C PRO A 71 -5.50 3.77 9.62
N LEU A 72 -4.34 3.10 9.55
CA LEU A 72 -4.04 1.99 10.47
C LEU A 72 -3.35 2.44 11.77
N ARG A 73 -3.05 3.71 11.93
CA ARG A 73 -2.59 4.23 13.22
C ARG A 73 -3.71 4.17 14.25
N LYS A 74 -3.35 3.95 15.51
CA LYS A 74 -4.34 3.83 16.61
C LYS A 74 -5.00 5.17 16.98
N ASP A 75 -4.33 6.26 16.70
CA ASP A 75 -4.80 7.63 16.90
C ASP A 75 -5.64 8.17 15.72
N PHE A 76 -5.84 7.37 14.65
CA PHE A 76 -6.63 7.80 13.51
C PHE A 76 -8.13 7.83 13.84
N ASP A 77 -8.76 8.98 13.61
CA ASP A 77 -10.18 9.19 13.83
C ASP A 77 -11.01 8.67 12.64
N MET A 78 -11.88 7.69 12.90
CA MET A 78 -12.79 7.06 11.93
C MET A 78 -14.13 7.81 11.78
N SER A 79 -14.32 8.92 12.47
CA SER A 79 -15.59 9.64 12.39
C SER A 79 -15.85 10.14 10.96
N PRO A 80 -17.13 10.15 10.50
CA PRO A 80 -17.48 10.67 9.17
C PRO A 80 -17.16 12.15 9.01
N GLU A 81 -17.12 12.89 10.11
CA GLU A 81 -16.81 14.32 10.14
C GLU A 81 -15.34 14.59 9.86
N ALA A 82 -14.44 13.76 10.45
CA ALA A 82 -13.00 13.86 10.25
C ALA A 82 -12.57 13.37 8.84
N ASN A 83 -13.34 12.46 8.25
CA ASN A 83 -13.00 11.80 6.99
C ASN A 83 -13.89 12.20 5.82
N ARG A 84 -14.38 13.44 5.82
CA ARG A 84 -15.10 13.99 4.67
C ARG A 84 -14.12 14.29 3.54
N PHE A 85 -14.24 13.53 2.46
CA PHE A 85 -13.54 13.86 1.21
C PHE A 85 -14.44 14.72 0.34
N PRO A 86 -13.90 15.76 -0.29
CA PRO A 86 -14.65 16.47 -1.33
C PRO A 86 -14.96 15.44 -2.45
N MET A 87 -16.21 15.42 -2.93
CA MET A 87 -16.64 14.62 -4.09
C MET A 87 -16.13 15.27 -5.40
N THR A 88 -14.86 15.64 -5.41
CA THR A 88 -14.15 16.21 -6.56
C THR A 88 -13.26 15.17 -7.19
N ASP A 89 -12.85 15.41 -8.42
CA ASP A 89 -11.85 14.58 -9.07
C ASP A 89 -10.56 14.57 -8.25
N GLU A 90 -9.93 13.41 -8.15
CA GLU A 90 -8.64 13.30 -7.46
C GLU A 90 -7.61 14.15 -8.20
N PRO A 91 -6.86 15.02 -7.50
CA PRO A 91 -5.82 15.80 -8.14
C PRO A 91 -4.78 14.85 -8.76
N GLU A 92 -4.52 15.02 -10.04
CA GLU A 92 -3.46 14.28 -10.71
C GLU A 92 -2.11 14.70 -10.12
N THR A 93 -1.31 13.71 -9.78
CA THR A 93 0.03 13.94 -9.24
C THR A 93 1.05 13.46 -10.26
N ASP A 94 1.70 14.41 -10.91
CA ASP A 94 2.79 14.13 -11.86
C ASP A 94 4.16 14.05 -11.16
N TRP A 95 4.16 13.98 -9.83
CA TRP A 95 5.35 14.05 -9.02
C TRP A 95 5.45 12.84 -8.09
N THR A 96 6.67 12.37 -7.90
CA THR A 96 7.03 11.42 -6.84
C THR A 96 7.90 12.11 -5.81
N SER A 97 7.95 11.54 -4.60
CA SER A 97 8.75 12.06 -3.50
C SER A 97 9.77 11.03 -3.06
N GLU A 98 11.00 11.47 -2.88
CA GLU A 98 12.08 10.73 -2.23
C GLU A 98 12.44 11.44 -0.92
N TRP A 99 12.57 10.68 0.16
CA TRP A 99 12.90 11.20 1.48
C TRP A 99 14.30 10.77 1.90
N ASN A 100 15.12 11.72 2.32
CA ASN A 100 16.47 11.49 2.81
C ASN A 100 16.74 12.33 4.07
N LEU A 101 17.84 12.04 4.76
CA LEU A 101 18.34 12.89 5.85
C LEU A 101 19.47 13.77 5.30
N ASP A 102 19.44 15.06 5.67
CA ASP A 102 20.57 15.96 5.43
C ASP A 102 21.73 15.72 6.42
N ASP A 103 22.81 16.48 6.27
CA ASP A 103 24.01 16.36 7.10
C ASP A 103 23.73 16.68 8.58
N GLU A 104 22.68 17.46 8.87
CA GLU A 104 22.20 17.78 10.22
C GLU A 104 21.21 16.75 10.77
N GLY A 105 20.87 15.73 9.98
CA GLY A 105 19.94 14.66 10.36
C GLY A 105 18.47 15.06 10.28
N ARG A 106 18.13 16.12 9.56
CA ARG A 106 16.75 16.56 9.31
C ARG A 106 16.20 15.84 8.09
N LEU A 107 14.90 15.59 8.10
CA LEU A 107 14.21 14.94 6.98
C LEU A 107 14.00 15.94 5.83
N VAL A 108 14.48 15.58 4.66
CA VAL A 108 14.37 16.38 3.43
C VAL A 108 13.60 15.60 2.38
N GLU A 109 12.60 16.25 1.77
CA GLU A 109 11.85 15.73 0.63
C GLU A 109 12.44 16.28 -0.66
N THR A 110 12.77 15.37 -1.58
CA THR A 110 13.12 15.71 -2.96
C THR A 110 12.01 15.24 -3.88
N ARG A 111 11.49 16.11 -4.73
CA ARG A 111 10.41 15.80 -5.67
C ARG A 111 10.95 15.63 -7.06
N HIS A 112 10.51 14.61 -7.74
CA HIS A 112 10.85 14.31 -9.13
C HIS A 112 9.58 14.26 -9.98
N ARG A 113 9.65 14.73 -11.23
CA ARG A 113 8.55 14.54 -12.18
C ARG A 113 8.48 13.06 -12.58
N LEU A 114 7.25 12.55 -12.72
CA LEU A 114 7.00 11.19 -13.20
C LEU A 114 7.11 11.07 -14.71
N PHE A 115 6.79 12.17 -15.42
CA PHE A 115 6.71 12.20 -16.88
C PHE A 115 7.49 13.41 -17.39
N ASP A 116 8.16 13.23 -18.52
CA ASP A 116 8.73 14.33 -19.28
C ASP A 116 7.65 14.99 -20.14
N GLU A 117 7.90 16.21 -20.62
CA GLU A 117 6.92 16.96 -21.43
C GLU A 117 6.63 16.30 -22.78
N ASP A 118 7.58 15.52 -23.29
CA ASP A 118 7.48 14.80 -24.56
C ASP A 118 6.98 13.35 -24.39
N ASP A 119 6.73 12.90 -23.17
CA ASP A 119 6.26 11.55 -22.91
C ASP A 119 4.79 11.37 -23.33
N PHE A 120 4.52 10.27 -24.05
CA PHE A 120 3.16 9.89 -24.39
C PHE A 120 2.59 8.96 -23.32
N VAL A 121 1.64 9.47 -22.54
CA VAL A 121 1.04 8.76 -21.40
C VAL A 121 -0.33 8.21 -21.77
N ILE A 122 -0.51 6.89 -21.61
CA ILE A 122 -1.78 6.17 -21.82
C ILE A 122 -2.31 5.66 -20.48
N ASN A 123 -3.60 5.85 -20.23
CA ASN A 123 -4.28 5.27 -19.07
C ASN A 123 -5.07 4.02 -19.48
N PHE A 124 -4.72 2.88 -18.92
CA PHE A 124 -5.52 1.65 -18.99
C PHE A 124 -6.35 1.51 -17.71
N GLY A 125 -7.66 1.54 -17.85
CA GLY A 125 -8.57 1.53 -16.70
C GLY A 125 -8.91 2.95 -16.20
N PRO A 126 -9.62 3.05 -15.04
CA PRO A 126 -9.88 2.00 -14.04
C PRO A 126 -10.88 0.90 -14.47
N ASN A 127 -11.79 1.18 -15.39
CA ASN A 127 -12.77 0.22 -15.91
C ASN A 127 -12.30 -0.32 -17.28
N HIS A 128 -11.53 -1.39 -17.25
CA HIS A 128 -11.03 -2.03 -18.46
C HIS A 128 -11.27 -3.55 -18.43
N PRO A 129 -11.78 -4.17 -19.51
CA PRO A 129 -12.12 -5.59 -19.52
C PRO A 129 -10.95 -6.54 -19.20
N SER A 130 -9.72 -6.16 -19.56
CA SER A 130 -8.53 -6.99 -19.33
C SER A 130 -8.05 -7.02 -17.89
N THR A 131 -8.50 -6.09 -17.04
CA THR A 131 -8.06 -6.01 -15.65
C THR A 131 -8.89 -6.86 -14.70
N HIS A 132 -10.03 -7.43 -15.16
CA HIS A 132 -10.97 -8.22 -14.36
C HIS A 132 -11.37 -7.56 -13.02
N GLY A 133 -11.37 -6.23 -12.98
CA GLY A 133 -11.67 -5.45 -11.78
C GLY A 133 -11.47 -3.97 -12.03
N VAL A 134 -11.15 -3.23 -10.97
CA VAL A 134 -10.94 -1.79 -11.03
C VAL A 134 -9.46 -1.50 -10.75
N LEU A 135 -8.69 -1.34 -11.81
CA LEU A 135 -7.25 -1.05 -11.79
C LEU A 135 -6.92 -0.03 -12.88
N ARG A 136 -6.26 1.06 -12.52
CA ARG A 136 -5.70 2.01 -13.48
C ARG A 136 -4.20 1.77 -13.60
N LEU A 137 -3.73 1.60 -14.83
CA LEU A 137 -2.31 1.57 -15.16
C LEU A 137 -2.01 2.82 -15.99
N GLN A 138 -1.24 3.72 -15.44
CA GLN A 138 -0.71 4.88 -16.16
C GLN A 138 0.61 4.47 -16.79
N THR A 139 0.65 4.43 -18.11
CA THR A 139 1.74 3.83 -18.88
C THR A 139 2.39 4.86 -19.78
N VAL A 140 3.70 5.02 -19.64
CA VAL A 140 4.51 5.83 -20.54
C VAL A 140 4.98 4.97 -21.70
N VAL A 141 4.68 5.39 -22.92
CA VAL A 141 5.01 4.64 -24.14
C VAL A 141 5.83 5.48 -25.11
N ASP A 142 6.68 4.77 -25.87
CA ASP A 142 7.42 5.29 -27.00
C ASP A 142 7.09 4.43 -28.23
N GLY A 143 6.16 4.91 -29.05
CA GLY A 143 5.55 4.10 -30.08
C GLY A 143 4.80 2.90 -29.49
N GLU A 144 5.26 1.67 -29.80
CA GLU A 144 4.71 0.41 -29.27
C GLU A 144 5.48 -0.12 -28.04
N THR A 145 6.52 0.60 -27.60
CA THR A 145 7.37 0.17 -26.48
C THR A 145 6.92 0.82 -25.19
N ILE A 146 6.68 0.01 -24.15
CA ILE A 146 6.38 0.49 -22.80
C ILE A 146 7.69 0.88 -22.12
N LYS A 147 7.83 2.15 -21.72
CA LYS A 147 8.97 2.65 -20.94
C LYS A 147 8.75 2.45 -19.45
N HIS A 148 7.61 2.91 -18.93
CA HIS A 148 7.27 2.85 -17.52
C HIS A 148 5.78 2.53 -17.32
N VAL A 149 5.46 1.87 -16.21
CA VAL A 149 4.09 1.60 -15.78
C VAL A 149 3.93 1.99 -14.33
N TYR A 150 2.96 2.85 -14.07
CA TYR A 150 2.59 3.29 -12.72
C TYR A 150 1.21 2.73 -12.37
N PRO A 151 1.12 1.73 -11.49
CA PRO A 151 -0.16 1.20 -11.05
C PRO A 151 -0.82 2.14 -10.04
N HIS A 152 -2.10 2.43 -10.26
CA HIS A 152 -2.97 3.12 -9.33
C HIS A 152 -3.94 2.10 -8.74
N LEU A 153 -3.67 1.71 -7.51
CA LEU A 153 -4.47 0.78 -6.73
C LEU A 153 -5.50 1.57 -5.89
N GLY A 154 -6.30 0.87 -5.12
CA GLY A 154 -7.16 1.52 -4.13
C GLY A 154 -8.58 1.87 -4.57
N TYR A 155 -8.93 1.79 -5.85
CA TYR A 155 -10.30 2.08 -6.31
C TYR A 155 -11.38 1.24 -5.61
N ILE A 156 -11.03 0.05 -5.16
CA ILE A 156 -11.89 -0.85 -4.38
C ILE A 156 -11.44 -0.99 -2.93
N HIS A 157 -10.49 -0.18 -2.48
CA HIS A 157 -10.06 -0.18 -1.09
C HIS A 157 -11.18 0.33 -0.18
N ARG A 158 -11.45 -0.39 0.92
CA ARG A 158 -12.57 -0.13 1.82
C ARG A 158 -12.15 0.06 3.28
N GLY A 159 -10.85 0.08 3.59
CA GLY A 159 -10.35 0.14 4.95
C GLY A 159 -10.75 -1.08 5.80
N MET A 160 -10.75 -2.27 5.20
CA MET A 160 -11.23 -3.49 5.88
C MET A 160 -10.42 -3.80 7.13
N GLU A 161 -9.11 -3.57 7.12
CA GLU A 161 -8.22 -3.80 8.26
C GLU A 161 -8.63 -2.94 9.45
N LYS A 162 -8.95 -1.67 9.19
CA LYS A 162 -9.41 -0.74 10.23
C LYS A 162 -10.81 -1.11 10.74
N MET A 163 -11.71 -1.53 9.86
CA MET A 163 -13.04 -1.99 10.26
C MET A 163 -12.97 -3.26 11.12
N MET A 164 -12.08 -4.19 10.80
CA MET A 164 -11.89 -5.43 11.57
C MET A 164 -11.44 -5.18 12.99
N GLU A 165 -10.74 -4.08 13.29
CA GLU A 165 -10.35 -3.72 14.66
C GLU A 165 -11.56 -3.51 15.60
N SER A 166 -12.70 -3.14 15.06
CA SER A 166 -13.96 -2.91 15.81
C SER A 166 -14.92 -4.11 15.83
N MET A 167 -14.55 -5.22 15.18
CA MET A 167 -15.40 -6.40 15.01
C MET A 167 -14.92 -7.58 15.84
N THR A 168 -15.84 -8.50 16.14
CA THR A 168 -15.48 -9.83 16.67
C THR A 168 -14.98 -10.73 15.54
N TYR A 169 -14.15 -11.74 15.87
CA TYR A 169 -13.62 -12.67 14.86
C TYR A 169 -14.69 -13.31 13.96
N PRO A 170 -15.84 -13.79 14.44
CA PRO A 170 -16.90 -14.31 13.57
C PRO A 170 -17.47 -13.24 12.61
N GLN A 171 -17.54 -11.97 13.03
CA GLN A 171 -18.03 -10.89 12.15
C GLN A 171 -17.07 -10.58 11.01
N THR A 172 -15.75 -10.73 11.23
CA THR A 172 -14.74 -10.46 10.19
C THR A 172 -14.82 -11.43 9.01
N LEU A 173 -15.40 -12.64 9.21
CA LEU A 173 -15.59 -13.61 8.13
C LEU A 173 -16.39 -13.04 6.95
N ALA A 174 -17.36 -12.18 7.22
CA ALA A 174 -18.17 -11.55 6.18
C ALA A 174 -17.38 -10.57 5.30
N LEU A 175 -16.28 -9.99 5.82
CA LEU A 175 -15.42 -9.09 5.08
C LEU A 175 -14.45 -9.84 4.17
N THR A 176 -13.94 -10.98 4.60
CA THR A 176 -12.94 -11.76 3.85
C THR A 176 -13.47 -12.29 2.53
N ASP A 177 -14.75 -12.57 2.41
CA ASP A 177 -15.38 -12.98 1.15
C ASP A 177 -15.24 -11.94 0.04
N ARG A 178 -15.04 -10.67 0.41
CA ARG A 178 -15.04 -9.54 -0.48
C ARG A 178 -13.63 -9.03 -0.83
N LEU A 179 -12.59 -9.68 -0.33
CA LEU A 179 -11.19 -9.37 -0.71
C LEU A 179 -10.95 -9.70 -2.18
N ASN A 180 -11.40 -10.88 -2.59
CA ASN A 180 -11.41 -11.30 -3.99
C ASN A 180 -12.59 -12.24 -4.21
N TYR A 181 -13.60 -11.80 -4.93
CA TYR A 181 -14.83 -12.55 -5.14
C TYR A 181 -14.64 -13.87 -5.93
N LEU A 182 -13.54 -14.02 -6.67
CA LEU A 182 -13.21 -15.29 -7.36
C LEU A 182 -12.76 -16.38 -6.38
N CYS A 183 -12.19 -16.01 -5.24
CA CYS A 183 -11.59 -16.89 -4.24
C CYS A 183 -12.21 -16.75 -2.85
N ALA A 184 -13.47 -16.30 -2.76
CA ALA A 184 -14.15 -16.00 -1.48
C ALA A 184 -14.03 -17.12 -0.44
N MET A 185 -14.28 -18.36 -0.84
CA MET A 185 -14.21 -19.53 0.05
C MET A 185 -12.78 -19.76 0.58
N HIS A 186 -11.76 -19.55 -0.23
CA HIS A 186 -10.36 -19.71 0.19
C HIS A 186 -9.94 -18.67 1.22
N HIS A 187 -10.35 -17.42 1.02
CA HIS A 187 -10.05 -16.35 1.98
C HIS A 187 -10.72 -16.58 3.33
N ARG A 188 -12.01 -17.01 3.31
CA ARG A 188 -12.71 -17.37 4.53
C ARG A 188 -12.06 -18.56 5.21
N HIS A 189 -11.73 -19.62 4.47
CA HIS A 189 -11.07 -20.80 5.01
C HIS A 189 -9.72 -20.47 5.65
N ALA A 190 -8.90 -19.62 5.01
CA ALA A 190 -7.63 -19.17 5.56
C ALA A 190 -7.81 -18.44 6.91
N LEU A 191 -8.79 -17.53 7.01
CA LEU A 191 -9.06 -16.83 8.27
C LEU A 191 -9.59 -17.77 9.36
N VAL A 192 -10.48 -18.67 9.01
CA VAL A 192 -11.01 -19.68 9.97
C VAL A 192 -9.86 -20.53 10.50
N GLY A 193 -8.99 -21.04 9.62
CA GLY A 193 -7.81 -21.83 10.04
C GLY A 193 -6.87 -21.09 11.00
N VAL A 194 -6.65 -19.80 10.78
CA VAL A 194 -5.87 -18.97 11.72
C VAL A 194 -6.55 -18.83 13.07
N ILE A 195 -7.89 -18.65 13.08
CA ILE A 195 -8.66 -18.55 14.33
C ILE A 195 -8.64 -19.88 15.10
N GLU A 196 -8.83 -20.99 14.39
CA GLU A 196 -8.80 -22.35 14.97
C GLU A 196 -7.44 -22.67 15.57
N GLU A 197 -6.36 -22.37 14.85
CA GLU A 197 -4.99 -22.53 15.35
C GLU A 197 -4.74 -21.68 16.60
N ALA A 198 -5.16 -20.42 16.59
CA ALA A 198 -5.04 -19.53 17.74
C ALA A 198 -5.86 -20.00 18.97
N MET A 199 -6.97 -20.68 18.75
CA MET A 199 -7.82 -21.25 19.81
C MET A 199 -7.38 -22.64 20.25
N GLY A 200 -6.44 -23.27 19.55
CA GLY A 200 -6.01 -24.65 19.82
C GLY A 200 -7.11 -25.69 19.52
N VAL A 201 -7.99 -25.41 18.56
CA VAL A 201 -9.07 -26.33 18.15
C VAL A 201 -8.51 -27.28 17.11
N GLU A 202 -8.63 -28.59 17.40
CA GLU A 202 -8.35 -29.64 16.41
C GLU A 202 -9.65 -30.04 15.73
N LEU A 203 -9.67 -29.93 14.39
CA LEU A 203 -10.79 -30.43 13.60
C LEU A 203 -10.67 -31.95 13.45
N THR A 204 -11.73 -32.67 13.75
CA THR A 204 -11.84 -34.13 13.59
C THR A 204 -12.35 -34.51 12.20
#